data_101cfeb97bcbcb06a1685cc127dc3878
#
_entry.id   101cfeb97bcbcb06a1685cc127dc3878
#
_cell.length_a   1.000
_cell.length_b   1.000
_cell.length_c   1.000
_cell.angle_alpha   90.00
_cell.angle_beta   90.00
_cell.angle_gamma   90.00
#
_symmetry.space_group_name_H-M   'P 1'
#
loop_
_entity.id
_entity.type
_entity.pdbx_description
1 polymer ?
#
loop_
_entity_poly.entity_id
_entity_poly.type
_entity_poly.pdbx_seq_one_letter_code
_entity_poly.pdbx_strand_id
1 'polypeptide(L)'
;MKTGLLIFCIGIFFASCSTNTSPLQIGIDACENCKMTISDARFGAEIITYKGRIYKFDDIVCLRSFMKSGALKSSEIESTYLVDYCNPHLLNPISNCVLSASENYGSPMNGNIAAFADKDSAIKYNLQMEGDLVLWNKIE
;
A
#
# COMPACT_ATOMS: atom_id res chain seq x y z
N MET A 1 -64.45 11.19 -12.01
CA MET A 1 -63.54 10.07 -11.85
C MET A 1 -62.13 10.57 -12.22
N LYS A 2 -61.27 10.84 -11.23
CA LYS A 2 -59.90 11.31 -11.43
C LYS A 2 -58.96 10.15 -11.08
N THR A 3 -58.39 9.52 -12.11
CA THR A 3 -57.39 8.47 -11.99
C THR A 3 -56.03 9.10 -11.71
N GLY A 4 -55.58 9.00 -10.44
CA GLY A 4 -54.20 9.42 -10.05
C GLY A 4 -53.18 8.39 -10.44
N LEU A 5 -52.27 8.78 -11.31
CA LEU A 5 -51.10 7.95 -11.73
C LEU A 5 -50.00 8.08 -10.67
N LEU A 6 -49.82 7.05 -9.89
CA LEU A 6 -48.77 6.95 -8.86
C LEU A 6 -47.46 6.56 -9.58
N ILE A 7 -46.54 7.51 -9.79
CA ILE A 7 -45.22 7.25 -10.32
C ILE A 7 -44.33 6.76 -9.16
N PHE A 8 -44.04 5.44 -9.17
CA PHE A 8 -43.13 4.81 -8.21
C PHE A 8 -41.67 5.01 -8.70
N CYS A 9 -41.02 6.04 -8.15
CA CYS A 9 -39.59 6.25 -8.40
C CYS A 9 -38.77 5.19 -7.68
N ILE A 10 -38.29 4.16 -8.42
CA ILE A 10 -37.31 3.21 -7.94
C ILE A 10 -35.95 3.91 -7.92
N GLY A 11 -35.52 4.34 -6.75
CA GLY A 11 -34.20 4.86 -6.52
C GLY A 11 -33.18 3.72 -6.61
N ILE A 12 -32.37 3.68 -7.68
CA ILE A 12 -31.25 2.76 -7.83
C ILE A 12 -30.15 3.27 -6.91
N PHE A 13 -30.01 2.66 -5.72
CA PHE A 13 -28.85 2.83 -4.85
C PHE A 13 -27.66 2.15 -5.52
N PHE A 14 -26.78 2.93 -6.19
CA PHE A 14 -25.44 2.47 -6.52
C PHE A 14 -24.68 2.36 -5.20
N ALA A 15 -24.57 1.15 -4.67
CA ALA A 15 -23.59 0.84 -3.64
C ALA A 15 -22.22 0.96 -4.29
N SER A 16 -21.56 2.12 -4.13
CA SER A 16 -20.16 2.30 -4.44
C SER A 16 -19.38 1.41 -3.44
N CYS A 17 -18.89 0.27 -3.90
CA CYS A 17 -17.88 -0.49 -3.16
C CYS A 17 -16.62 0.36 -3.15
N SER A 18 -16.46 1.19 -2.13
CA SER A 18 -15.17 1.82 -1.82
C SER A 18 -14.29 0.73 -1.23
N THR A 19 -13.28 0.30 -1.97
CA THR A 19 -12.22 -0.55 -1.45
C THR A 19 -11.37 0.28 -0.51
N ASN A 20 -11.64 0.14 0.79
CA ASN A 20 -10.91 0.86 1.82
C ASN A 20 -9.64 0.09 2.17
N THR A 21 -8.51 0.80 2.27
CA THR A 21 -7.28 0.27 2.87
C THR A 21 -7.54 -0.21 4.30
N SER A 22 -6.79 -1.23 4.72
CA SER A 22 -6.82 -1.75 6.09
C SER A 22 -5.48 -1.44 6.76
N PRO A 23 -5.40 -0.44 7.66
CA PRO A 23 -4.15 -0.09 8.31
C PRO A 23 -3.46 -1.30 8.93
N LEU A 24 -2.12 -1.32 8.86
CA LEU A 24 -1.32 -2.39 9.43
C LEU A 24 -1.46 -2.43 10.95
N GLN A 25 -1.81 -3.60 11.49
CA GLN A 25 -1.87 -3.83 12.93
C GLN A 25 -0.55 -4.43 13.41
N ILE A 26 0.32 -3.56 13.93
CA ILE A 26 1.67 -3.94 14.37
C ILE A 26 1.60 -4.96 15.51
N GLY A 27 2.40 -6.01 15.41
CA GLY A 27 2.40 -7.12 16.37
C GLY A 27 1.25 -8.12 16.20
N ILE A 28 0.34 -7.90 15.25
CA ILE A 28 -0.84 -8.76 14.98
C ILE A 28 -0.83 -9.28 13.54
N ASP A 29 -0.73 -8.38 12.55
CA ASP A 29 -0.72 -8.77 11.14
C ASP A 29 0.54 -9.55 10.78
N ALA A 30 0.41 -10.53 9.89
CA ALA A 30 1.52 -11.27 9.32
C ALA A 30 1.80 -10.82 7.89
N CYS A 31 3.07 -10.74 7.53
CA CYS A 31 3.51 -10.48 6.16
C CYS A 31 3.14 -11.66 5.26
N GLU A 32 2.45 -11.38 4.13
CA GLU A 32 2.02 -12.44 3.23
C GLU A 32 3.19 -13.16 2.55
N ASN A 33 4.33 -12.50 2.35
CA ASN A 33 5.50 -13.11 1.70
C ASN A 33 6.37 -13.92 2.67
N CYS A 34 6.89 -13.31 3.73
CA CYS A 34 7.82 -13.98 4.66
C CYS A 34 7.13 -14.69 5.82
N LYS A 35 5.83 -14.48 6.03
CA LYS A 35 5.00 -15.03 7.10
C LYS A 35 5.38 -14.59 8.53
N MET A 36 6.28 -13.63 8.64
CA MET A 36 6.65 -13.03 9.93
C MET A 36 5.61 -12.00 10.36
N THR A 37 5.50 -11.79 11.67
CA THR A 37 4.65 -10.72 12.23
C THR A 37 5.22 -9.36 11.84
N ILE A 38 4.36 -8.46 11.38
CA ILE A 38 4.73 -7.09 11.02
C ILE A 38 5.07 -6.32 12.29
N SER A 39 6.31 -5.88 12.42
CA SER A 39 6.84 -5.21 13.62
C SER A 39 7.13 -3.73 13.43
N ASP A 40 7.25 -3.25 12.20
CA ASP A 40 7.56 -1.86 11.87
C ASP A 40 6.65 -1.35 10.74
N ALA A 41 5.79 -0.39 11.08
CA ALA A 41 4.86 0.17 10.10
C ALA A 41 5.56 0.96 8.99
N ARG A 42 6.72 1.56 9.25
CA ARG A 42 7.40 2.51 8.34
C ARG A 42 7.72 1.94 6.96
N PHE A 43 7.85 0.63 6.83
CA PHE A 43 8.26 -0.05 5.61
C PHE A 43 7.14 -0.90 5.00
N GLY A 44 5.97 -0.88 5.63
CA GLY A 44 4.86 -1.73 5.28
C GLY A 44 4.22 -1.41 3.94
N ALA A 45 3.48 -2.38 3.44
CA ALA A 45 2.73 -2.25 2.20
C ALA A 45 1.45 -3.08 2.21
N GLU A 46 0.54 -2.75 1.28
CA GLU A 46 -0.74 -3.44 1.13
C GLU A 46 -1.09 -3.59 -0.35
N ILE A 47 -1.60 -4.77 -0.73
CA ILE A 47 -2.27 -5.01 -2.01
C ILE A 47 -3.76 -5.25 -1.75
N ILE A 48 -4.61 -4.59 -2.52
CA ILE A 48 -6.05 -4.86 -2.58
C ILE A 48 -6.38 -5.46 -3.95
N THR A 49 -7.12 -6.56 -3.96
CA THR A 49 -7.57 -7.20 -5.20
C THR A 49 -8.97 -6.74 -5.60
N TYR A 50 -9.34 -6.88 -6.88
CA TYR A 50 -10.70 -6.62 -7.37
C TYR A 50 -11.79 -7.45 -6.66
N LYS A 51 -11.40 -8.53 -5.98
CA LYS A 51 -12.29 -9.35 -5.15
C LYS A 51 -12.35 -8.90 -3.69
N GLY A 52 -11.68 -7.79 -3.34
CA GLY A 52 -11.65 -7.23 -2.00
C GLY A 52 -10.72 -7.96 -1.03
N ARG A 53 -9.86 -8.90 -1.50
CA ARG A 53 -8.84 -9.51 -0.64
C ARG A 53 -7.69 -8.55 -0.41
N ILE A 54 -7.24 -8.46 0.84
CA ILE A 54 -6.15 -7.60 1.27
C ILE A 54 -4.95 -8.49 1.63
N TYR A 55 -3.78 -8.13 1.11
CA TYR A 55 -2.48 -8.73 1.43
C TYR A 55 -1.60 -7.67 2.06
N LYS A 56 -0.98 -7.98 3.19
CA LYS A 56 -0.13 -7.07 3.96
C LYS A 56 1.32 -7.53 3.95
N PHE A 57 2.23 -6.58 3.96
CA PHE A 57 3.66 -6.84 3.89
C PHE A 57 4.40 -5.97 4.91
N ASP A 58 5.46 -6.51 5.51
CA ASP A 58 6.30 -5.85 6.50
C ASP A 58 7.41 -4.99 5.89
N ASP A 59 7.70 -5.22 4.60
CA ASP A 59 8.78 -4.55 3.87
C ASP A 59 8.42 -4.43 2.38
N ILE A 60 8.86 -3.35 1.74
CA ILE A 60 8.66 -3.13 0.30
C ILE A 60 9.29 -4.26 -0.52
N VAL A 61 10.42 -4.85 -0.07
CA VAL A 61 11.03 -6.00 -0.75
C VAL A 61 10.14 -7.24 -0.65
N CYS A 62 9.41 -7.44 0.44
CA CYS A 62 8.45 -8.53 0.56
C CYS A 62 7.27 -8.36 -0.40
N LEU A 63 6.74 -7.15 -0.53
CA LEU A 63 5.73 -6.84 -1.55
C LEU A 63 6.25 -7.19 -2.96
N ARG A 64 7.45 -6.74 -3.31
CA ARG A 64 8.05 -7.02 -4.63
C ARG A 64 8.27 -8.50 -4.88
N SER A 65 8.80 -9.21 -3.89
CA SER A 65 9.01 -10.67 -3.98
C SER A 65 7.71 -11.42 -4.19
N PHE A 66 6.65 -11.03 -3.46
CA PHE A 66 5.33 -11.60 -3.63
C PHE A 66 4.77 -11.35 -5.04
N MET A 67 4.88 -10.14 -5.55
CA MET A 67 4.43 -9.81 -6.92
C MET A 67 5.22 -10.60 -7.99
N LYS A 68 6.53 -10.78 -7.80
CA LYS A 68 7.40 -11.56 -8.72
C LYS A 68 7.14 -13.07 -8.64
N SER A 69 6.66 -13.59 -7.54
CA SER A 69 6.42 -15.03 -7.34
C SER A 69 5.31 -15.60 -8.23
N GLY A 70 4.44 -14.74 -8.76
CA GLY A 70 3.27 -15.16 -9.54
C GLY A 70 2.13 -15.73 -8.68
N ALA A 71 2.22 -15.66 -7.35
CA ALA A 71 1.15 -16.07 -6.45
C ALA A 71 -0.16 -15.28 -6.65
N LEU A 72 -0.03 -14.04 -7.16
CA LEU A 72 -1.13 -13.17 -7.56
C LEU A 72 -0.84 -12.60 -8.94
N LYS A 73 -1.79 -12.71 -9.85
CA LYS A 73 -1.65 -12.14 -11.20
C LYS A 73 -1.84 -10.62 -11.14
N SER A 74 -1.08 -9.87 -11.93
CA SER A 74 -1.23 -8.41 -12.00
C SER A 74 -2.65 -7.97 -12.36
N SER A 75 -3.37 -8.76 -13.17
CA SER A 75 -4.77 -8.51 -13.53
C SER A 75 -5.77 -8.68 -12.39
N GLU A 76 -5.35 -9.26 -11.26
CA GLU A 76 -6.19 -9.42 -10.07
C GLU A 76 -5.97 -8.27 -9.07
N ILE A 77 -4.91 -7.49 -9.23
CA ILE A 77 -4.56 -6.36 -8.36
C ILE A 77 -5.39 -5.14 -8.77
N GLU A 78 -6.19 -4.63 -7.84
CA GLU A 78 -6.92 -3.38 -8.00
C GLU A 78 -6.05 -2.18 -7.65
N SER A 79 -5.35 -2.27 -6.51
CA SER A 79 -4.51 -1.18 -6.01
C SER A 79 -3.39 -1.70 -5.12
N THR A 80 -2.30 -0.94 -5.08
CA THR A 80 -1.15 -1.19 -4.22
C THR A 80 -0.82 0.07 -3.45
N TYR A 81 -0.58 -0.08 -2.16
CA TYR A 81 -0.28 1.01 -1.24
C TYR A 81 1.03 0.76 -0.52
N LEU A 82 1.75 1.84 -0.26
CA LEU A 82 2.92 1.84 0.60
C LEU A 82 2.65 2.72 1.81
N VAL A 83 3.21 2.32 2.95
CA VAL A 83 3.12 3.14 4.16
C VAL A 83 4.09 4.30 4.05
N ASP A 84 3.62 5.52 4.37
CA ASP A 84 4.48 6.69 4.50
C ASP A 84 5.49 6.47 5.63
N TYR A 85 6.76 6.63 5.33
CA TYR A 85 7.83 6.56 6.34
C TYR A 85 7.64 7.60 7.46
N CYS A 86 7.02 8.74 7.13
CA CYS A 86 6.71 9.78 8.09
C CYS A 86 5.44 9.46 8.90
N ASN A 87 5.41 9.90 10.16
CA ASN A 87 4.19 9.85 10.97
C ASN A 87 3.04 10.63 10.30
N PRO A 88 1.81 10.14 10.40
CA PRO A 88 1.32 8.99 11.19
C PRO A 88 1.35 7.63 10.46
N HIS A 89 2.25 7.41 9.52
CA HIS A 89 2.43 6.14 8.79
C HIS A 89 1.17 5.70 8.03
N LEU A 90 0.64 6.59 7.19
CA LEU A 90 -0.55 6.33 6.40
C LEU A 90 -0.22 5.53 5.12
N LEU A 91 -1.16 4.69 4.70
CA LEU A 91 -1.10 4.00 3.41
C LEU A 91 -1.39 4.99 2.28
N ASN A 92 -0.47 5.10 1.32
CA ASN A 92 -0.60 5.94 0.14
C ASN A 92 -0.51 5.10 -1.13
N PRO A 93 -1.29 5.42 -2.18
CA PRO A 93 -1.17 4.73 -3.45
C PRO A 93 0.28 4.77 -3.95
N ILE A 94 0.79 3.65 -4.42
CA ILE A 94 2.18 3.52 -4.89
C ILE A 94 2.53 4.56 -5.98
N SER A 95 1.56 4.95 -6.80
CA SER A 95 1.73 5.97 -7.83
C SER A 95 2.07 7.36 -7.29
N ASN A 96 1.73 7.60 -6.02
CA ASN A 96 1.90 8.91 -5.37
C ASN A 96 3.14 8.93 -4.46
N CYS A 97 3.83 7.79 -4.31
CA CYS A 97 4.97 7.68 -3.42
C CYS A 97 6.29 8.03 -4.12
N VAL A 98 7.14 8.74 -3.41
CA VAL A 98 8.56 8.91 -3.73
C VAL A 98 9.34 7.91 -2.88
N LEU A 99 10.26 7.17 -3.51
CA LEU A 99 11.02 6.13 -2.84
C LEU A 99 12.48 6.57 -2.63
N SER A 100 13.02 6.22 -1.48
CA SER A 100 14.43 6.42 -1.13
C SER A 100 15.01 5.10 -0.63
N ALA A 101 16.20 4.76 -1.10
CA ALA A 101 16.95 3.58 -0.68
C ALA A 101 18.21 3.98 0.08
N SER A 102 18.46 3.36 1.23
CA SER A 102 19.68 3.56 2.01
C SER A 102 19.86 2.44 3.02
N GLU A 103 21.07 1.95 3.18
CA GLU A 103 21.42 0.97 4.22
C GLU A 103 21.13 1.47 5.65
N ASN A 104 21.05 2.80 5.83
CA ASN A 104 20.78 3.42 7.12
C ASN A 104 19.29 3.38 7.52
N TYR A 105 18.37 2.94 6.64
CA TYR A 105 16.97 2.76 7.02
C TYR A 105 16.74 1.58 7.96
N GLY A 106 17.46 0.49 7.78
CA GLY A 106 17.37 -0.71 8.63
C GLY A 106 15.97 -1.34 8.61
N SER A 107 15.42 -1.61 7.42
CA SER A 107 14.09 -2.20 7.28
C SER A 107 14.05 -3.67 7.71
N PRO A 108 12.89 -4.23 8.09
CA PRO A 108 12.76 -5.56 8.69
C PRO A 108 13.38 -6.69 7.86
N MET A 109 13.24 -6.63 6.53
CA MET A 109 13.78 -7.64 5.61
C MET A 109 15.01 -7.15 4.85
N ASN A 110 15.67 -6.11 5.38
CA ASN A 110 16.87 -5.51 4.80
C ASN A 110 16.70 -5.03 3.35
N GLY A 111 15.47 -4.71 2.97
CA GLY A 111 15.17 -4.08 1.68
C GLY A 111 15.63 -2.63 1.64
N ASN A 112 15.67 -2.00 2.81
CA ASN A 112 16.24 -0.66 3.03
C ASN A 112 15.66 0.42 2.12
N ILE A 113 14.36 0.30 1.81
CA ILE A 113 13.61 1.24 0.97
C ILE A 113 12.49 1.84 1.81
N ALA A 114 12.45 3.16 1.84
CA ALA A 114 11.38 3.94 2.47
C ALA A 114 10.51 4.62 1.41
N ALA A 115 9.20 4.69 1.66
CA ALA A 115 8.25 5.39 0.82
C ALA A 115 7.79 6.68 1.50
N PHE A 116 7.59 7.73 0.72
CA PHE A 116 7.15 9.04 1.19
C PHE A 116 6.00 9.54 0.32
N ALA A 117 4.94 10.01 0.96
CA ALA A 117 3.83 10.67 0.26
C ALA A 117 4.20 12.07 -0.24
N ASP A 118 5.19 12.71 0.42
CA ASP A 118 5.65 14.05 0.14
C ASP A 118 7.10 14.05 -0.35
N LYS A 119 7.35 14.77 -1.47
CA LYS A 119 8.66 14.84 -2.10
C LYS A 119 9.70 15.57 -1.23
N ASP A 120 9.30 16.60 -0.50
CA ASP A 120 10.23 17.37 0.32
C ASP A 120 10.69 16.53 1.52
N SER A 121 9.78 15.75 2.10
CA SER A 121 10.12 14.75 3.12
C SER A 121 11.07 13.69 2.56
N ALA A 122 10.81 13.16 1.36
CA ALA A 122 11.71 12.20 0.72
C ALA A 122 13.12 12.77 0.55
N ILE A 123 13.26 13.99 0.06
CA ILE A 123 14.56 14.67 -0.13
C ILE A 123 15.26 14.86 1.23
N LYS A 124 14.54 15.34 2.23
CA LYS A 124 15.08 15.56 3.59
C LYS A 124 15.64 14.28 4.18
N TYR A 125 14.84 13.19 4.18
CA TYR A 125 15.27 11.91 4.73
C TYR A 125 16.36 11.26 3.89
N ASN A 126 16.31 11.40 2.56
CA ASN A 126 17.37 10.93 1.67
C ASN A 126 18.73 11.51 2.03
N LEU A 127 18.80 12.82 2.32
CA LEU A 127 20.02 13.47 2.78
C LEU A 127 20.45 12.99 4.17
N GLN A 128 19.52 12.82 5.10
CA GLN A 128 19.82 12.37 6.46
C GLN A 128 20.30 10.92 6.52
N MET A 129 19.78 10.08 5.63
CA MET A 129 20.08 8.65 5.57
C MET A 129 21.18 8.31 4.57
N GLU A 130 21.79 9.32 3.94
CA GLU A 130 22.82 9.12 2.89
C GLU A 130 22.31 8.16 1.79
N GLY A 131 21.08 8.37 1.35
CA GLY A 131 20.38 7.48 0.42
C GLY A 131 20.30 8.03 -1.00
N ASP A 132 19.67 7.24 -1.86
CA ASP A 132 19.36 7.57 -3.23
C ASP A 132 17.86 7.51 -3.51
N LEU A 133 17.33 8.48 -4.25
CA LEU A 133 15.96 8.40 -4.74
C LEU A 133 15.88 7.31 -5.82
N VAL A 134 14.92 6.40 -5.67
CA VAL A 134 14.76 5.25 -6.56
C VAL A 134 13.38 5.22 -7.20
N LEU A 135 13.28 4.62 -8.38
CA LEU A 135 12.02 4.39 -9.06
C LEU A 135 11.51 2.98 -8.75
N TRP A 136 10.21 2.82 -8.62
CA TRP A 136 9.60 1.51 -8.36
C TRP A 136 10.05 0.41 -9.33
N ASN A 137 10.17 0.72 -10.60
CA ASN A 137 10.61 -0.24 -11.64
C ASN A 137 12.12 -0.54 -11.62
N LYS A 138 12.89 0.14 -10.78
CA LYS A 138 14.33 -0.05 -10.61
C LYS A 138 14.69 -0.80 -9.32
N ILE A 139 13.72 -1.07 -8.47
CA ILE A 139 13.91 -1.87 -7.26
C ILE A 139 14.06 -3.35 -7.70
N GLU A 140 15.16 -4.01 -7.39
CA GLU A 140 15.43 -5.42 -7.71
C GLU A 140 14.93 -6.37 -6.60
#